data_9862cc6079e5a3b4a3b37f608de73add
#
_entry.id   9862cc6079e5a3b4a3b37f608de73add
#
_cell.length_a   1.000
_cell.length_b   1.000
_cell.length_c   1.000
_cell.angle_alpha   90.00
_cell.angle_beta   90.00
_cell.angle_gamma   90.00
#
_symmetry.space_group_name_H-M   'P 1'
#
loop_
_entity.id
_entity.type
_entity.pdbx_description
1 polymer ?
#
loop_
_entity_poly.entity_id
_entity_poly.type
_entity_poly.pdbx_seq_one_letter_code
_entity_poly.pdbx_strand_id
1 'polypeptide(L)'
;LFQQEAQKGNALAMHDLGRMLADGLGRKIDMQAAHVWYSKALAAFYAVERQKKKRYAEYRIGKLYAAGLGCEQDYGDAARWFQLSADKGYKYAQYSLAGLFRRGQGVEQDDARALELYTASAQQDFPYAAYELGKMYRDGIGCEKDAEASEQWYRQAFAGFLELEQQSHDDKLQYRIGWMLLHGVG
;
A
#
# COMPACT_ATOMS: atom_id res chain seq x y z
N LEU A 1 -18.95 -16.66 -7.78
CA LEU A 1 -17.52 -17.02 -7.92
C LEU A 1 -16.74 -16.68 -6.65
N PHE A 2 -16.67 -15.40 -6.23
CA PHE A 2 -15.93 -14.98 -5.00
C PHE A 2 -16.41 -15.68 -3.72
N GLN A 3 -17.70 -15.83 -3.54
CA GLN A 3 -18.28 -16.50 -2.36
C GLN A 3 -17.88 -17.98 -2.28
N GLN A 4 -17.83 -18.68 -3.40
CA GLN A 4 -17.38 -20.07 -3.45
C GLN A 4 -15.88 -20.20 -3.12
N GLU A 5 -15.05 -19.32 -3.66
CA GLU A 5 -13.60 -19.32 -3.36
C GLU A 5 -13.32 -18.93 -1.89
N ALA A 6 -14.07 -17.99 -1.33
CA ALA A 6 -13.98 -17.64 0.08
C ALA A 6 -14.36 -18.83 0.99
N GLN A 7 -15.40 -19.61 0.62
CA GLN A 7 -15.79 -20.81 1.35
C GLN A 7 -14.73 -21.93 1.30
N LYS A 8 -13.92 -21.96 0.24
CA LYS A 8 -12.78 -22.90 0.12
C LYS A 8 -11.53 -22.47 0.90
N GLY A 9 -11.60 -21.37 1.63
CA GLY A 9 -10.48 -20.87 2.44
C GLY A 9 -9.54 -19.91 1.73
N ASN A 10 -9.89 -19.38 0.54
CA ASN A 10 -9.07 -18.43 -0.17
C ASN A 10 -9.09 -17.05 0.54
N ALA A 11 -7.96 -16.68 1.14
CA ALA A 11 -7.81 -15.45 1.93
C ALA A 11 -8.11 -14.17 1.13
N LEU A 12 -7.72 -14.13 -0.16
CA LEU A 12 -8.04 -12.99 -1.04
C LEU A 12 -9.52 -12.85 -1.32
N ALA A 13 -10.16 -13.97 -1.65
CA ALA A 13 -11.59 -13.98 -1.91
C ALA A 13 -12.40 -13.56 -0.68
N MET A 14 -11.95 -13.95 0.53
CA MET A 14 -12.54 -13.50 1.79
C MET A 14 -12.38 -11.98 1.97
N HIS A 15 -11.17 -11.45 1.72
CA HIS A 15 -10.91 -10.01 1.78
C HIS A 15 -11.76 -9.23 0.77
N ASP A 16 -11.83 -9.69 -0.48
CA ASP A 16 -12.62 -9.02 -1.53
C ASP A 16 -14.11 -9.07 -1.24
N LEU A 17 -14.60 -10.15 -0.63
CA LEU A 17 -15.98 -10.23 -0.18
C LEU A 17 -16.28 -9.25 0.95
N GLY A 18 -15.35 -9.07 1.89
CA GLY A 18 -15.42 -8.03 2.92
C GLY A 18 -15.51 -6.64 2.28
N ARG A 19 -14.67 -6.34 1.31
CA ARG A 19 -14.68 -5.06 0.58
C ARG A 19 -15.98 -4.83 -0.17
N MET A 20 -16.48 -5.83 -0.91
CA MET A 20 -17.76 -5.72 -1.63
C MET A 20 -18.93 -5.40 -0.70
N LEU A 21 -18.93 -5.95 0.52
CA LEU A 21 -19.93 -5.67 1.54
C LEU A 21 -19.76 -4.27 2.14
N ALA A 22 -18.53 -3.84 2.39
CA ALA A 22 -18.23 -2.51 2.91
C ALA A 22 -18.56 -1.39 1.92
N ASP A 23 -18.25 -1.59 0.63
CA ASP A 23 -18.45 -0.61 -0.43
C ASP A 23 -19.85 -0.67 -1.07
N GLY A 24 -20.64 -1.69 -0.75
CA GLY A 24 -21.96 -1.88 -1.35
C GLY A 24 -21.94 -2.29 -2.82
N LEU A 25 -20.86 -2.93 -3.29
CA LEU A 25 -20.69 -3.32 -4.69
C LEU A 25 -21.64 -4.46 -5.07
N GLY A 26 -22.68 -4.14 -5.84
CA GLY A 26 -23.69 -5.09 -6.29
C GLY A 26 -24.66 -5.56 -5.20
N ARG A 27 -24.62 -4.94 -4.01
CA ARG A 27 -25.50 -5.23 -2.87
C ARG A 27 -25.55 -4.05 -1.90
N LYS A 28 -26.47 -4.10 -0.94
CA LYS A 28 -26.53 -3.11 0.14
C LYS A 28 -25.27 -3.20 1.01
N ILE A 29 -24.78 -2.05 1.47
CA ILE A 29 -23.68 -1.94 2.45
C ILE A 29 -24.04 -2.72 3.71
N ASP A 30 -23.13 -3.56 4.16
CA ASP A 30 -23.21 -4.33 5.41
C ASP A 30 -21.83 -4.38 6.07
N MET A 31 -21.57 -3.39 6.94
CA MET A 31 -20.29 -3.26 7.63
C MET A 31 -20.04 -4.40 8.63
N GLN A 32 -21.11 -4.96 9.23
CA GLN A 32 -20.98 -6.05 10.18
C GLN A 32 -20.57 -7.34 9.48
N ALA A 33 -21.22 -7.68 8.37
CA ALA A 33 -20.82 -8.83 7.56
C ALA A 33 -19.43 -8.61 6.93
N ALA A 34 -19.10 -7.38 6.52
CA ALA A 34 -17.76 -7.04 6.03
C ALA A 34 -16.69 -7.33 7.08
N HIS A 35 -16.90 -6.88 8.32
CA HIS A 35 -15.96 -7.14 9.42
C HIS A 35 -15.72 -8.64 9.65
N VAL A 36 -16.79 -9.45 9.64
CA VAL A 36 -16.69 -10.92 9.78
C VAL A 36 -15.82 -11.52 8.66
N TRP A 37 -15.99 -11.07 7.42
CA TRP A 37 -15.20 -11.58 6.30
C TRP A 37 -13.75 -11.13 6.34
N TYR A 38 -13.47 -9.89 6.78
CA TYR A 38 -12.11 -9.43 7.01
C TYR A 38 -11.40 -10.19 8.14
N SER A 39 -12.10 -10.53 9.24
CA SER A 39 -11.54 -11.37 10.30
C SER A 39 -11.18 -12.77 9.81
N LYS A 40 -12.04 -13.38 8.97
CA LYS A 40 -11.74 -14.66 8.32
C LYS A 40 -10.54 -14.55 7.37
N ALA A 41 -10.46 -13.47 6.60
CA ALA A 41 -9.32 -13.21 5.72
C ALA A 41 -8.01 -13.08 6.51
N LEU A 42 -8.02 -12.35 7.62
CA LEU A 42 -6.86 -12.20 8.50
C LEU A 42 -6.39 -13.57 9.01
N ALA A 43 -7.29 -14.40 9.53
CA ALA A 43 -6.96 -15.75 9.99
C ALA A 43 -6.38 -16.63 8.86
N ALA A 44 -6.94 -16.53 7.65
CA ALA A 44 -6.45 -17.25 6.49
C ALA A 44 -5.06 -16.76 6.03
N PHE A 45 -4.78 -15.45 6.07
CA PHE A 45 -3.44 -14.93 5.78
C PHE A 45 -2.40 -15.39 6.81
N TYR A 46 -2.75 -15.45 8.09
CA TYR A 46 -1.88 -16.05 9.12
C TYR A 46 -1.57 -17.52 8.82
N ALA A 47 -2.55 -18.31 8.37
CA ALA A 47 -2.31 -19.69 7.99
C ALA A 47 -1.35 -19.81 6.81
N VAL A 48 -1.48 -18.96 5.80
CA VAL A 48 -0.56 -18.89 4.65
C VAL A 48 0.85 -18.48 5.08
N GLU A 49 0.97 -17.51 5.97
CA GLU A 49 2.27 -17.04 6.51
C GLU A 49 2.98 -18.16 7.25
N ARG A 50 2.31 -18.82 8.21
CA ARG A 50 2.89 -19.91 9.00
C ARG A 50 3.42 -21.07 8.12
N GLN A 51 2.74 -21.39 7.03
CA GLN A 51 3.14 -22.50 6.15
C GLN A 51 4.26 -22.12 5.19
N LYS A 52 4.25 -20.92 4.63
CA LYS A 52 5.05 -20.54 3.45
C LYS A 52 5.86 -19.26 3.64
N LYS A 53 5.73 -18.54 4.75
CA LYS A 53 6.38 -17.25 5.06
C LYS A 53 6.41 -16.30 3.85
N LYS A 54 5.26 -16.17 3.17
CA LYS A 54 5.15 -15.39 1.94
C LYS A 54 5.06 -13.89 2.24
N ARG A 55 5.99 -13.09 1.71
CA ARG A 55 6.00 -11.62 1.78
C ARG A 55 4.64 -10.98 1.47
N TYR A 56 3.89 -11.55 0.55
CA TYR A 56 2.55 -11.12 0.21
C TYR A 56 1.56 -11.29 1.38
N ALA A 57 1.56 -12.42 2.09
CA ALA A 57 0.65 -12.65 3.22
C ALA A 57 0.98 -11.70 4.38
N GLU A 58 2.27 -11.49 4.67
CA GLU A 58 2.74 -10.54 5.66
C GLU A 58 2.27 -9.10 5.35
N TYR A 59 2.43 -8.67 4.10
CA TYR A 59 1.90 -7.37 3.65
C TYR A 59 0.39 -7.25 3.84
N ARG A 60 -0.38 -8.30 3.50
CA ARG A 60 -1.84 -8.29 3.67
C ARG A 60 -2.26 -8.23 5.13
N ILE A 61 -1.57 -8.94 6.02
CA ILE A 61 -1.81 -8.85 7.46
C ILE A 61 -1.54 -7.40 7.93
N GLY A 62 -0.41 -6.82 7.58
CA GLY A 62 -0.10 -5.43 7.90
C GLY A 62 -1.15 -4.44 7.41
N LYS A 63 -1.69 -4.64 6.20
CA LYS A 63 -2.78 -3.81 5.66
C LYS A 63 -4.07 -3.91 6.46
N LEU A 64 -4.43 -5.10 6.93
CA LEU A 64 -5.63 -5.31 7.75
C LEU A 64 -5.50 -4.61 9.10
N TYR A 65 -4.33 -4.71 9.77
CA TYR A 65 -4.07 -3.98 11.01
C TYR A 65 -4.04 -2.46 10.81
N ALA A 66 -3.36 -1.97 9.77
CA ALA A 66 -3.29 -0.54 9.48
C ALA A 66 -4.67 0.09 9.22
N ALA A 67 -5.60 -0.68 8.69
CA ALA A 67 -6.95 -0.20 8.36
C ALA A 67 -8.02 -0.60 9.40
N GLY A 68 -7.69 -1.41 10.41
CA GLY A 68 -8.69 -1.93 11.38
C GLY A 68 -9.75 -2.83 10.74
N LEU A 69 -9.36 -3.58 9.70
CA LEU A 69 -10.29 -4.43 8.96
C LEU A 69 -10.29 -5.85 9.52
N GLY A 70 -11.36 -6.21 10.21
CA GLY A 70 -11.52 -7.50 10.87
C GLY A 70 -10.73 -7.68 12.17
N CYS A 71 -10.09 -6.62 12.65
CA CYS A 71 -9.40 -6.49 13.93
C CYS A 71 -9.46 -5.02 14.37
N GLU A 72 -9.00 -4.72 15.58
CA GLU A 72 -8.73 -3.34 15.98
C GLU A 72 -7.57 -2.76 15.16
N GLN A 73 -7.63 -1.45 14.88
CA GLN A 73 -6.56 -0.76 14.18
C GLN A 73 -5.32 -0.71 15.06
N ASP A 74 -4.21 -1.20 14.56
CA ASP A 74 -2.92 -1.18 15.22
C ASP A 74 -1.78 -0.90 14.23
N TYR A 75 -1.26 0.32 14.27
CA TYR A 75 -0.15 0.70 13.41
C TYR A 75 1.19 0.09 13.86
N GLY A 76 1.36 -0.27 15.13
CA GLY A 76 2.55 -0.97 15.62
C GLY A 76 2.64 -2.38 15.06
N ASP A 77 1.56 -3.12 15.13
CA ASP A 77 1.47 -4.44 14.50
C ASP A 77 1.55 -4.33 12.96
N ALA A 78 0.90 -3.33 12.37
CA ALA A 78 1.03 -3.09 10.94
C ALA A 78 2.49 -2.85 10.51
N ALA A 79 3.24 -2.03 11.25
CA ALA A 79 4.65 -1.76 10.98
C ALA A 79 5.51 -3.02 11.07
N ARG A 80 5.30 -3.87 12.09
CA ARG A 80 6.01 -5.16 12.23
C ARG A 80 5.78 -6.07 11.02
N TRP A 81 4.53 -6.21 10.58
CA TRP A 81 4.18 -7.05 9.44
C TRP A 81 4.70 -6.47 8.11
N PHE A 82 4.65 -5.14 7.94
CA PHE A 82 5.24 -4.50 6.78
C PHE A 82 6.76 -4.64 6.78
N GLN A 83 7.44 -4.56 7.94
CA GLN A 83 8.88 -4.76 8.05
C GLN A 83 9.27 -6.16 7.59
N LEU A 84 8.61 -7.23 8.10
CA LEU A 84 8.87 -8.61 7.68
C LEU A 84 8.73 -8.81 6.16
N SER A 85 7.74 -8.16 5.57
CA SER A 85 7.51 -8.22 4.13
C SER A 85 8.50 -7.37 3.32
N ALA A 86 8.86 -6.18 3.84
CA ALA A 86 9.82 -5.26 3.23
C ALA A 86 11.24 -5.84 3.21
N ASP A 87 11.65 -6.54 4.28
CA ASP A 87 12.94 -7.24 4.37
C ASP A 87 13.08 -8.33 3.30
N LYS A 88 11.96 -8.86 2.81
CA LYS A 88 11.89 -9.79 1.67
C LYS A 88 11.79 -9.06 0.32
N GLY A 89 12.03 -7.77 0.28
CA GLY A 89 12.02 -6.96 -0.92
C GLY A 89 10.62 -6.74 -1.52
N TYR A 90 9.53 -6.76 -0.74
CA TYR A 90 8.20 -6.55 -1.28
C TYR A 90 7.89 -5.06 -1.41
N LYS A 91 7.87 -4.53 -2.64
CA LYS A 91 7.75 -3.09 -2.92
C LYS A 91 6.54 -2.41 -2.27
N TYR A 92 5.40 -3.08 -2.20
CA TYR A 92 4.20 -2.53 -1.57
C TYR A 92 4.34 -2.40 -0.04
N ALA A 93 5.07 -3.33 0.59
CA ALA A 93 5.36 -3.26 2.02
C ALA A 93 6.38 -2.16 2.33
N GLN A 94 7.44 -2.04 1.51
CA GLN A 94 8.42 -0.96 1.60
C GLN A 94 7.73 0.41 1.52
N TYR A 95 6.85 0.61 0.54
CA TYR A 95 6.07 1.84 0.41
C TYR A 95 5.17 2.10 1.62
N SER A 96 4.45 1.07 2.10
CA SER A 96 3.53 1.23 3.24
C SER A 96 4.27 1.54 4.52
N LEU A 97 5.38 0.86 4.77
CA LEU A 97 6.24 1.07 5.94
C LEU A 97 6.89 2.47 5.90
N ALA A 98 7.37 2.91 4.74
CA ALA A 98 7.88 4.27 4.55
C ALA A 98 6.83 5.31 4.95
N GLY A 99 5.59 5.10 4.57
CA GLY A 99 4.48 5.96 4.95
C GLY A 99 4.21 5.99 6.47
N LEU A 100 4.44 4.89 7.18
CA LEU A 100 4.33 4.86 8.65
C LEU A 100 5.46 5.65 9.31
N PHE A 101 6.72 5.47 8.87
CA PHE A 101 7.86 6.25 9.35
C PHE A 101 7.69 7.74 9.10
N ARG A 102 7.22 8.14 7.93
CA ARG A 102 6.93 9.54 7.58
C ARG A 102 5.92 10.21 8.52
N ARG A 103 4.96 9.47 9.03
CA ARG A 103 3.87 9.99 9.86
C ARG A 103 4.03 9.69 11.36
N GLY A 104 5.04 8.92 11.75
CA GLY A 104 5.19 8.45 13.13
C GLY A 104 4.03 7.57 13.59
N GLN A 105 3.45 6.79 12.68
CA GLN A 105 2.28 5.94 12.98
C GLN A 105 2.75 4.53 13.39
N GLY A 106 2.61 4.19 14.67
CA GLY A 106 3.02 2.90 15.22
C GLY A 106 4.53 2.69 15.30
N VAL A 107 5.31 3.66 14.86
CA VAL A 107 6.77 3.76 14.91
C VAL A 107 7.14 5.21 15.18
N GLU A 108 8.35 5.44 15.71
CA GLU A 108 8.91 6.78 15.80
C GLU A 108 9.06 7.39 14.37
N GLN A 109 8.78 8.68 14.21
CA GLN A 109 8.95 9.33 12.93
C GLN A 109 10.42 9.34 12.52
N ASP A 110 10.69 8.85 11.31
CA ASP A 110 12.03 8.79 10.73
C ASP A 110 11.96 9.02 9.21
N ASP A 111 12.19 10.25 8.82
CA ASP A 111 12.13 10.66 7.42
C ASP A 111 13.29 10.10 6.59
N ALA A 112 14.48 9.88 7.19
CA ALA A 112 15.60 9.27 6.51
C ALA A 112 15.32 7.79 6.20
N ARG A 113 14.77 7.06 7.17
CA ARG A 113 14.34 5.68 6.97
C ARG A 113 13.22 5.55 5.93
N ALA A 114 12.29 6.49 5.95
CA ALA A 114 11.23 6.55 4.94
C ALA A 114 11.79 6.77 3.52
N LEU A 115 12.79 7.66 3.37
CA LEU A 115 13.48 7.90 2.11
C LEU A 115 14.13 6.62 1.56
N GLU A 116 14.87 5.87 2.40
CA GLU A 116 15.46 4.59 2.02
C GLU A 116 14.41 3.59 1.51
N LEU A 117 13.32 3.43 2.24
CA LEU A 117 12.25 2.49 1.91
C LEU A 117 11.49 2.89 0.64
N TYR A 118 11.20 4.18 0.45
CA TYR A 118 10.61 4.66 -0.80
C TYR A 118 11.56 4.45 -1.98
N THR A 119 12.86 4.67 -1.79
CA THR A 119 13.87 4.42 -2.82
C THR A 119 13.89 2.95 -3.22
N ALA A 120 13.94 2.04 -2.24
CA ALA A 120 13.90 0.60 -2.48
C ALA A 120 12.61 0.14 -3.20
N SER A 121 11.48 0.80 -2.93
CA SER A 121 10.22 0.53 -3.61
C SER A 121 10.18 1.10 -5.04
N ALA A 122 10.67 2.33 -5.24
CA ALA A 122 10.70 2.99 -6.54
C ALA A 122 11.64 2.31 -7.52
N GLN A 123 12.77 1.79 -7.05
CA GLN A 123 13.72 0.97 -7.85
C GLN A 123 13.10 -0.34 -8.38
N GLN A 124 11.94 -0.73 -7.89
CA GLN A 124 11.14 -1.85 -8.38
C GLN A 124 9.95 -1.37 -9.26
N ASP A 125 10.08 -0.22 -9.89
CA ASP A 125 9.07 0.38 -10.76
C ASP A 125 7.71 0.54 -10.07
N PHE A 126 7.74 1.12 -8.84
CA PHE A 126 6.51 1.48 -8.14
C PHE A 126 6.28 3.01 -8.18
N PRO A 127 5.42 3.52 -9.07
CA PRO A 127 5.33 4.95 -9.35
C PRO A 127 4.85 5.79 -8.17
N TYR A 128 4.06 5.22 -7.26
CA TYR A 128 3.66 5.91 -6.04
C TYR A 128 4.84 6.21 -5.12
N ALA A 129 5.83 5.31 -5.05
CA ALA A 129 7.05 5.55 -4.28
C ALA A 129 7.93 6.60 -4.94
N ALA A 130 8.09 6.55 -6.26
CA ALA A 130 8.81 7.58 -7.02
C ALA A 130 8.18 8.98 -6.84
N TYR A 131 6.84 9.06 -6.82
CA TYR A 131 6.14 10.31 -6.57
C TYR A 131 6.42 10.88 -5.16
N GLU A 132 6.42 10.02 -4.12
CA GLU A 132 6.77 10.45 -2.76
C GLU A 132 8.24 10.91 -2.67
N LEU A 133 9.16 10.23 -3.36
CA LEU A 133 10.56 10.67 -3.45
C LEU A 133 10.70 12.04 -4.11
N GLY A 134 10.00 12.29 -5.22
CA GLY A 134 9.97 13.59 -5.86
C GLY A 134 9.59 14.71 -4.88
N LYS A 135 8.57 14.48 -4.04
CA LYS A 135 8.18 15.40 -2.97
C LYS A 135 9.26 15.56 -1.91
N MET A 136 9.86 14.45 -1.46
CA MET A 136 10.88 14.48 -0.40
C MET A 136 12.11 15.28 -0.82
N TYR A 137 12.61 15.08 -2.02
CA TYR A 137 13.74 15.86 -2.55
C TYR A 137 13.38 17.32 -2.83
N ARG A 138 12.17 17.62 -3.30
CA ARG A 138 11.70 19.01 -3.47
C ARG A 138 11.66 19.76 -2.15
N ASP A 139 11.15 19.12 -1.11
CA ASP A 139 10.87 19.77 0.17
C ASP A 139 12.03 19.64 1.18
N GLY A 140 13.05 18.81 0.89
CA GLY A 140 14.17 18.53 1.78
C GLY A 140 13.77 17.70 3.00
N ILE A 141 12.96 16.66 2.78
CA ILE A 141 12.43 15.81 3.84
C ILE A 141 13.26 14.53 3.91
N GLY A 142 13.96 14.30 5.01
CA GLY A 142 14.87 13.17 5.20
C GLY A 142 16.16 13.25 4.36
N CYS A 143 16.34 14.31 3.59
CA CYS A 143 17.51 14.60 2.75
C CYS A 143 17.65 16.12 2.55
N GLU A 144 18.75 16.55 1.97
CA GLU A 144 18.87 17.92 1.46
C GLU A 144 17.95 18.12 0.23
N LYS A 145 17.51 19.37 0.03
CA LYS A 145 16.72 19.71 -1.17
C LYS A 145 17.57 19.51 -2.42
N ASP A 146 16.99 18.80 -3.37
CA ASP A 146 17.62 18.54 -4.66
C ASP A 146 16.56 18.59 -5.77
N ALA A 147 16.56 19.69 -6.51
CA ALA A 147 15.57 19.91 -7.57
C ALA A 147 15.76 18.95 -8.76
N GLU A 148 17.00 18.57 -9.07
CA GLU A 148 17.29 17.65 -10.15
C GLU A 148 16.83 16.22 -9.81
N ALA A 149 17.17 15.74 -8.61
CA ALA A 149 16.68 14.45 -8.12
C ALA A 149 15.14 14.45 -8.03
N SER A 150 14.53 15.54 -7.55
CA SER A 150 13.07 15.66 -7.50
C SER A 150 12.43 15.50 -8.87
N GLU A 151 12.96 16.19 -9.87
CA GLU A 151 12.47 16.12 -11.26
C GLU A 151 12.63 14.72 -11.85
N GLN A 152 13.76 14.06 -11.64
CA GLN A 152 14.00 12.69 -12.11
C GLN A 152 12.98 11.71 -11.53
N TRP A 153 12.71 11.79 -10.22
CA TRP A 153 11.73 10.92 -9.57
C TRP A 153 10.29 11.20 -10.03
N TYR A 154 9.94 12.47 -10.23
CA TYR A 154 8.63 12.80 -10.79
C TYR A 154 8.44 12.28 -12.22
N ARG A 155 9.46 12.37 -13.09
CA ARG A 155 9.42 11.78 -14.44
C ARG A 155 9.20 10.27 -14.39
N GLN A 156 9.90 9.58 -13.52
CA GLN A 156 9.69 8.13 -13.34
C GLN A 156 8.28 7.84 -12.83
N ALA A 157 7.78 8.61 -11.88
CA ALA A 157 6.42 8.47 -11.38
C ALA A 157 5.38 8.70 -12.48
N PHE A 158 5.55 9.75 -13.26
CA PHE A 158 4.65 10.12 -14.33
C PHE A 158 4.56 9.04 -15.41
N ALA A 159 5.71 8.54 -15.88
CA ALA A 159 5.77 7.43 -16.83
C ALA A 159 5.04 6.19 -16.30
N GLY A 160 5.31 5.78 -15.05
CA GLY A 160 4.64 4.64 -14.44
C GLY A 160 3.15 4.85 -14.20
N PHE A 161 2.70 6.07 -13.90
CA PHE A 161 1.27 6.36 -13.80
C PHE A 161 0.55 6.29 -15.15
N LEU A 162 1.18 6.73 -16.24
CA LEU A 162 0.62 6.57 -17.58
C LEU A 162 0.45 5.09 -17.97
N GLU A 163 1.43 4.24 -17.64
CA GLU A 163 1.32 2.80 -17.87
C GLU A 163 0.18 2.16 -17.06
N LEU A 164 0.03 2.56 -15.80
CA LEU A 164 -1.06 2.06 -14.94
C LEU A 164 -2.44 2.52 -15.44
N GLU A 165 -2.54 3.76 -15.93
CA GLU A 165 -3.79 4.32 -16.45
C GLU A 165 -4.28 3.56 -17.69
N GLN A 166 -3.37 3.19 -18.59
CA GLN A 166 -3.71 2.36 -19.76
C GLN A 166 -4.29 1.00 -19.37
N GLN A 167 -3.94 0.48 -18.18
CA GLN A 167 -4.38 -0.83 -17.72
C GLN A 167 -5.67 -0.79 -16.88
N SER A 168 -5.95 0.31 -16.17
CA SER A 168 -6.98 0.30 -15.12
C SER A 168 -8.05 1.40 -15.20
N HIS A 169 -7.84 2.49 -15.94
CA HIS A 169 -8.76 3.64 -16.04
C HIS A 169 -9.29 4.08 -14.67
N ASP A 170 -8.37 4.38 -13.72
CA ASP A 170 -8.70 4.77 -12.34
C ASP A 170 -8.78 6.30 -12.24
N ASP A 171 -9.96 6.84 -11.87
CA ASP A 171 -10.20 8.28 -11.73
C ASP A 171 -9.19 8.97 -10.80
N LYS A 172 -8.75 8.29 -9.73
CA LYS A 172 -7.75 8.84 -8.80
C LYS A 172 -6.38 8.94 -9.46
N LEU A 173 -6.06 8.01 -10.33
CA LEU A 173 -4.83 8.02 -11.10
C LEU A 173 -4.87 9.12 -12.16
N GLN A 174 -5.97 9.27 -12.88
CA GLN A 174 -6.18 10.35 -13.85
C GLN A 174 -6.08 11.73 -13.18
N TYR A 175 -6.69 11.90 -12.00
CA TYR A 175 -6.55 13.11 -11.22
C TYR A 175 -5.08 13.41 -10.87
N ARG A 176 -4.31 12.41 -10.47
CA ARG A 176 -2.88 12.56 -10.13
C ARG A 176 -2.05 12.94 -11.34
N ILE A 177 -2.26 12.28 -12.48
CA ILE A 177 -1.62 12.62 -13.76
C ILE A 177 -1.95 14.06 -14.15
N GLY A 178 -3.23 14.44 -14.11
CA GLY A 178 -3.69 15.79 -14.40
C GLY A 178 -3.06 16.85 -13.47
N TRP A 179 -2.94 16.54 -12.19
CA TRP A 179 -2.27 17.41 -11.22
C TRP A 179 -0.78 17.60 -11.56
N MET A 180 -0.08 16.53 -11.93
CA MET A 180 1.34 16.59 -12.32
C MET A 180 1.53 17.44 -13.56
N LEU A 181 0.71 17.28 -14.58
CA LEU A 181 0.71 18.09 -15.81
C LEU A 181 0.46 19.57 -15.51
N LEU A 182 -0.53 19.87 -14.67
CA LEU A 182 -0.89 21.25 -14.31
C LEU A 182 0.25 21.98 -13.58
N HIS A 183 1.03 21.27 -12.78
CA HIS A 183 2.12 21.84 -11.98
C HIS A 183 3.49 21.69 -12.64
N GLY A 184 3.56 21.17 -13.86
CA GLY A 184 4.79 21.01 -14.62
C GLY A 184 5.81 20.09 -13.92
N VAL A 185 5.35 19.02 -13.26
CA VAL A 185 6.21 18.05 -12.58
C VAL A 185 6.12 16.69 -13.28
N GLY A 186 7.27 16.16 -13.74
CA GLY A 186 7.36 14.88 -14.44
C GLY A 186 7.62 14.95 -15.94
#